data_997fb75b9624c3b80ab655f09d9cd8ba
#
_entry.id   997fb75b9624c3b80ab655f09d9cd8ba
#
_cell.length_a   1.000
_cell.length_b   1.000
_cell.length_c   1.000
_cell.angle_alpha   90.00
_cell.angle_beta   90.00
_cell.angle_gamma   90.00
#
_symmetry.space_group_name_H-M   'P 1'
#
loop_
_entity.id
_entity.type
_entity.pdbx_description
1 polymer ?
#
loop_
_entity_poly.entity_id
_entity_poly.type
_entity_poly.pdbx_seq_one_letter_code
_entity_poly.pdbx_strand_id
1 'polypeptide(L)'
;TMTIDRMVLALAAAALAGIALVLFGWPLPPPAQAMPLPSVGTSLPPETWRPCTRRAPCLAVVIDDVGRDPRALRRLLALGLPLSYSVLPHARHTKLCVRALRAAGAEVLLHLPMEPADASALSDEPLVLGRRGELAAPLEASLAAVPGVSLINNHMGSAFTADKRAMRRLLRLLAARGIAFLDSRTSPETVGCRLAPSFGVPCLTRDVFLDDPNDPATVRYRLFRAARQARQRGWAIAIGHPLPRTLATLER
;
A
#
# COMPACT_ATOMS: atom_id res chain seq x y z
N THR A 1 1.67 -22.37 -4.43
CA THR A 1 0.66 -21.40 -4.94
C THR A 1 0.10 -20.66 -3.75
N MET A 2 0.51 -19.39 -3.60
CA MET A 2 0.00 -18.52 -2.55
C MET A 2 -1.45 -18.20 -2.84
N THR A 3 -2.33 -18.43 -1.90
CA THR A 3 -3.71 -17.99 -2.04
C THR A 3 -3.79 -16.48 -1.80
N ILE A 4 -4.60 -15.81 -2.60
CA ILE A 4 -4.91 -14.37 -2.52
C ILE A 4 -5.34 -13.97 -1.10
N ASP A 5 -5.98 -14.88 -0.37
CA ASP A 5 -6.40 -14.71 1.03
C ASP A 5 -5.25 -14.35 1.98
N ARG A 6 -4.05 -14.91 1.78
CA ARG A 6 -2.88 -14.58 2.60
C ARG A 6 -2.31 -13.19 2.30
N MET A 7 -2.51 -12.69 1.09
CA MET A 7 -2.05 -11.35 0.70
C MET A 7 -2.98 -10.24 1.23
N VAL A 8 -4.29 -10.49 1.27
CA VAL A 8 -5.26 -9.52 1.82
C VAL A 8 -5.14 -9.45 3.34
N LEU A 9 -4.82 -10.56 4.00
CA LEU A 9 -4.47 -10.56 5.42
C LEU A 9 -3.15 -9.82 5.70
N ALA A 10 -2.20 -9.82 4.76
CA ALA A 10 -0.99 -9.02 4.88
C ALA A 10 -1.30 -7.51 4.86
N LEU A 11 -2.32 -7.06 4.13
CA LEU A 11 -2.82 -5.67 4.19
C LEU A 11 -3.53 -5.35 5.50
N ALA A 12 -4.15 -6.35 6.14
CA ALA A 12 -4.84 -6.18 7.42
C ALA A 12 -3.92 -6.43 8.64
N ALA A 13 -2.70 -6.96 8.42
CA ALA A 13 -1.83 -7.44 9.49
C ALA A 13 -0.33 -7.34 9.18
N ALA A 14 0.09 -6.49 8.22
CA ALA A 14 1.48 -6.37 7.76
C ALA A 14 2.49 -5.81 8.78
N ALA A 15 2.21 -5.93 10.06
CA ALA A 15 3.24 -5.84 11.10
C ALA A 15 4.24 -7.02 11.10
N LEU A 16 4.20 -7.94 10.11
CA LEU A 16 4.93 -9.21 10.12
C LEU A 16 5.84 -9.38 8.89
N ALA A 17 6.85 -8.54 8.76
CA ALA A 17 7.86 -8.64 7.70
C ALA A 17 8.71 -9.93 7.70
N GLY A 18 8.55 -10.83 8.67
CA GLY A 18 9.33 -12.07 8.77
C GLY A 18 8.67 -13.34 8.25
N ILE A 19 7.36 -13.37 8.06
CA ILE A 19 6.62 -14.63 7.86
C ILE A 19 6.31 -14.93 6.39
N ALA A 20 6.26 -13.94 5.51
CA ALA A 20 5.97 -14.17 4.10
C ALA A 20 6.99 -15.10 3.41
N LEU A 21 8.25 -15.10 3.85
CA LEU A 21 9.31 -15.94 3.26
C LEU A 21 9.24 -17.43 3.67
N VAL A 22 8.81 -17.70 4.90
CA VAL A 22 8.81 -19.07 5.45
C VAL A 22 7.66 -19.93 4.90
N LEU A 23 6.58 -19.30 4.46
CA LEU A 23 5.36 -20.02 4.01
C LEU A 23 5.38 -20.43 2.54
N PHE A 24 6.40 -20.05 1.77
CA PHE A 24 6.44 -20.28 0.32
C PHE A 24 7.28 -21.47 -0.15
N GLY A 25 8.05 -22.11 0.72
CA GLY A 25 8.91 -23.25 0.31
C GLY A 25 9.90 -22.90 -0.81
N TRP A 26 10.28 -21.61 -0.94
CA TRP A 26 11.27 -21.17 -1.93
C TRP A 26 12.68 -21.43 -1.42
N PRO A 27 13.59 -22.00 -2.21
CA PRO A 27 14.99 -22.06 -1.83
C PRO A 27 15.55 -20.64 -1.72
N LEU A 28 16.00 -20.26 -0.52
CA LEU A 28 16.62 -18.97 -0.25
C LEU A 28 17.94 -18.86 -1.05
N PRO A 29 18.22 -17.71 -1.68
CA PRO A 29 19.58 -17.40 -2.12
C PRO A 29 20.50 -17.36 -0.89
N PRO A 30 21.82 -17.70 -1.03
CA PRO A 30 22.73 -17.68 0.09
C PRO A 30 22.80 -16.30 0.73
N PRO A 31 22.94 -16.21 2.06
CA PRO A 31 22.81 -14.96 2.78
C PRO A 31 23.96 -13.98 2.41
N ALA A 32 23.62 -12.88 1.76
CA ALA A 32 24.40 -11.68 1.92
C ALA A 32 24.29 -11.28 3.40
N GLN A 33 25.42 -10.98 4.05
CA GLN A 33 25.48 -10.70 5.48
C GLN A 33 24.42 -9.67 5.86
N ALA A 34 23.33 -10.13 6.48
CA ALA A 34 22.24 -9.30 6.91
C ALA A 34 22.65 -8.51 8.15
N MET A 35 22.64 -7.19 8.05
CA MET A 35 22.61 -6.35 9.25
C MET A 35 21.36 -6.70 10.07
N PRO A 36 21.45 -6.81 11.40
CA PRO A 36 20.28 -7.11 12.22
C PRO A 36 19.24 -6.00 12.08
N LEU A 37 18.05 -6.38 11.62
CA LEU A 37 16.89 -5.48 11.60
C LEU A 37 16.50 -5.14 13.03
N PRO A 38 16.20 -3.86 13.36
CA PRO A 38 15.70 -3.52 14.67
C PRO A 38 14.39 -4.26 14.94
N SER A 39 14.28 -4.91 16.09
CA SER A 39 13.07 -5.57 16.55
C SER A 39 11.95 -4.55 16.70
N VAL A 40 10.99 -4.56 15.79
CA VAL A 40 9.76 -3.77 15.92
C VAL A 40 8.76 -4.58 16.72
N GLY A 41 8.45 -4.08 17.92
CA GLY A 41 7.53 -4.73 18.84
C GLY A 41 6.08 -4.73 18.37
N THR A 42 5.38 -5.76 18.86
CA THR A 42 3.93 -6.00 18.86
C THR A 42 3.26 -6.21 17.51
N SER A 43 3.56 -7.33 16.89
CA SER A 43 2.64 -8.00 16.00
C SER A 43 1.55 -8.72 16.81
N LEU A 44 0.30 -8.68 16.39
CA LEU A 44 -0.72 -9.60 16.88
C LEU A 44 -0.20 -11.05 16.73
N PRO A 45 -0.40 -11.93 17.74
CA PRO A 45 0.10 -13.28 17.66
C PRO A 45 -0.49 -14.01 16.43
N PRO A 46 0.29 -14.86 15.75
CA PRO A 46 -0.14 -15.56 14.52
C PRO A 46 -1.42 -16.40 14.73
N GLU A 47 -1.73 -16.78 15.92
CA GLU A 47 -2.91 -17.57 16.30
C GLU A 47 -4.25 -16.83 16.12
N THR A 48 -4.24 -15.51 15.96
CA THR A 48 -5.45 -14.70 15.74
C THR A 48 -5.79 -14.54 14.25
N TRP A 49 -4.94 -15.02 13.37
CA TRP A 49 -5.11 -14.83 11.92
C TRP A 49 -6.14 -15.79 11.34
N ARG A 50 -7.19 -15.23 10.79
CA ARG A 50 -8.19 -15.98 10.06
C ARG A 50 -8.12 -15.63 8.57
N PRO A 51 -8.12 -16.63 7.66
CA PRO A 51 -8.15 -16.34 6.23
C PRO A 51 -9.45 -15.62 5.86
N CYS A 52 -9.34 -14.63 4.98
CA CYS A 52 -10.50 -13.98 4.39
C CYS A 52 -11.22 -14.96 3.45
N THR A 53 -12.48 -15.21 3.72
CA THR A 53 -13.30 -16.17 2.96
C THR A 53 -14.68 -15.58 2.70
N ARG A 54 -15.48 -16.20 1.83
CA ARG A 54 -16.88 -15.78 1.64
C ARG A 54 -17.71 -15.88 2.90
N ARG A 55 -17.34 -16.75 3.86
CA ARG A 55 -18.02 -16.89 5.17
C ARG A 55 -17.49 -15.87 6.20
N ALA A 56 -16.25 -15.43 6.05
CA ALA A 56 -15.61 -14.41 6.87
C ALA A 56 -14.92 -13.38 5.94
N PRO A 57 -15.70 -12.50 5.27
CA PRO A 57 -15.15 -11.57 4.28
C PRO A 57 -14.37 -10.44 4.94
N CYS A 58 -13.28 -10.02 4.28
CA CYS A 58 -12.44 -8.92 4.69
C CYS A 58 -12.56 -7.74 3.73
N LEU A 59 -12.66 -6.53 4.26
CA LEU A 59 -12.51 -5.30 3.53
C LEU A 59 -11.27 -4.56 4.04
N ALA A 60 -10.25 -4.45 3.21
CA ALA A 60 -9.11 -3.59 3.49
C ALA A 60 -9.41 -2.18 2.96
N VAL A 61 -9.26 -1.17 3.81
CA VAL A 61 -9.40 0.24 3.44
C VAL A 61 -8.04 0.91 3.61
N VAL A 62 -7.47 1.38 2.51
CA VAL A 62 -6.20 2.10 2.48
C VAL A 62 -6.47 3.59 2.32
N ILE A 63 -5.83 4.40 3.16
CA ILE A 63 -5.87 5.85 3.09
C ILE A 63 -4.55 6.33 2.49
N ASP A 64 -4.59 6.77 1.24
CA ASP A 64 -3.46 7.32 0.50
C ASP A 64 -3.16 8.78 0.89
N ASP A 65 -2.11 9.37 0.36
CA ASP A 65 -1.67 10.77 0.56
C ASP A 65 -1.44 11.20 2.01
N VAL A 66 -1.17 10.26 2.91
CA VAL A 66 -0.82 10.58 4.29
C VAL A 66 0.56 11.26 4.32
N GLY A 67 0.69 12.31 5.12
CA GLY A 67 1.93 13.11 5.22
C GLY A 67 1.71 14.59 4.91
N ARG A 68 0.58 14.96 4.29
CA ARG A 68 0.24 16.35 3.96
C ARG A 68 -0.47 17.07 5.11
N ASP A 69 -1.46 16.41 5.74
CA ASP A 69 -2.28 16.98 6.83
C ASP A 69 -2.30 16.10 8.09
N PRO A 70 -1.54 16.47 9.14
CA PRO A 70 -1.56 15.73 10.41
C PRO A 70 -2.89 15.84 11.17
N ARG A 71 -3.73 16.86 10.89
CA ARG A 71 -5.04 17.00 11.55
C ARG A 71 -6.01 15.95 11.00
N ALA A 72 -6.02 15.76 9.69
CA ALA A 72 -6.79 14.69 9.04
C ALA A 72 -6.36 13.31 9.55
N LEU A 73 -5.05 13.07 9.68
CA LEU A 73 -4.55 11.80 10.25
C LEU A 73 -5.03 11.58 11.69
N ARG A 74 -4.98 12.60 12.56
CA ARG A 74 -5.48 12.46 13.95
C ARG A 74 -6.97 12.10 13.99
N ARG A 75 -7.79 12.68 13.11
CA ARG A 75 -9.21 12.32 13.01
C ARG A 75 -9.38 10.85 12.61
N LEU A 76 -8.65 10.38 11.58
CA LEU A 76 -8.70 8.98 11.15
C LEU A 76 -8.27 8.01 12.26
N LEU A 77 -7.20 8.31 12.99
CA LEU A 77 -6.75 7.48 14.11
C LEU A 77 -7.79 7.45 15.27
N ALA A 78 -8.47 8.57 15.49
CA ALA A 78 -9.51 8.65 16.53
C ALA A 78 -10.76 7.78 16.23
N LEU A 79 -10.95 7.34 14.98
CA LEU A 79 -12.04 6.41 14.63
C LEU A 79 -11.86 5.01 15.23
N GLY A 80 -10.63 4.63 15.59
CA GLY A 80 -10.33 3.28 16.07
C GLY A 80 -10.59 2.17 15.05
N LEU A 81 -10.72 2.53 13.76
CA LEU A 81 -10.93 1.58 12.68
C LEU A 81 -9.60 0.95 12.22
N PRO A 82 -9.59 -0.32 11.82
CA PRO A 82 -8.40 -1.00 11.30
C PRO A 82 -8.10 -0.55 9.85
N LEU A 83 -7.66 0.69 9.70
CA LEU A 83 -7.28 1.26 8.41
C LEU A 83 -5.78 1.06 8.15
N SER A 84 -5.42 0.90 6.87
CA SER A 84 -4.03 0.94 6.41
C SER A 84 -3.71 2.35 5.89
N TYR A 85 -2.52 2.84 6.16
CA TYR A 85 -2.13 4.21 5.82
C TYR A 85 -0.93 4.24 4.88
N SER A 86 -1.13 4.78 3.70
CA SER A 86 -0.09 4.92 2.69
C SER A 86 0.49 6.32 2.72
N VAL A 87 1.78 6.39 3.06
CA VAL A 87 2.46 7.64 3.43
C VAL A 87 3.35 8.12 2.29
N LEU A 88 3.16 9.36 1.86
CA LEU A 88 4.04 10.06 0.93
C LEU A 88 5.44 10.26 1.56
N PRO A 89 6.54 9.88 0.88
CA PRO A 89 7.87 9.85 1.49
C PRO A 89 8.44 11.23 1.79
N HIS A 90 8.10 12.24 1.00
CA HIS A 90 8.70 13.57 1.06
C HIS A 90 7.69 14.70 1.29
N ALA A 91 6.49 14.36 1.75
CA ALA A 91 5.51 15.38 2.14
C ALA A 91 5.95 16.15 3.40
N ARG A 92 5.43 17.35 3.57
CA ARG A 92 5.81 18.29 4.65
C ARG A 92 5.80 17.65 6.05
N HIS A 93 4.89 16.72 6.31
CA HIS A 93 4.68 16.14 7.64
C HIS A 93 4.91 14.62 7.69
N THR A 94 5.60 14.04 6.70
CA THR A 94 5.87 12.60 6.61
C THR A 94 6.40 12.02 7.93
N LYS A 95 7.49 12.59 8.46
CA LYS A 95 8.11 12.11 9.72
C LYS A 95 7.18 12.14 10.91
N LEU A 96 6.35 13.20 11.02
CA LEU A 96 5.36 13.33 12.08
C LEU A 96 4.26 12.28 11.96
N CYS A 97 3.74 12.09 10.75
CA CYS A 97 2.69 11.11 10.47
C CYS A 97 3.17 9.68 10.69
N VAL A 98 4.37 9.32 10.22
CA VAL A 98 4.97 7.99 10.44
C VAL A 98 5.11 7.70 11.93
N ARG A 99 5.60 8.65 12.73
CA ARG A 99 5.70 8.47 14.19
C ARG A 99 4.35 8.25 14.85
N ALA A 100 3.33 9.05 14.47
CA ALA A 100 1.98 8.92 15.01
C ALA A 100 1.34 7.57 14.66
N LEU A 101 1.47 7.12 13.42
CA LEU A 101 0.96 5.83 12.95
C LEU A 101 1.61 4.67 13.69
N ARG A 102 2.93 4.70 13.87
CA ARG A 102 3.66 3.65 14.60
C ARG A 102 3.29 3.61 16.07
N ALA A 103 3.17 4.78 16.71
CA ALA A 103 2.71 4.86 18.10
C ALA A 103 1.29 4.30 18.28
N ALA A 104 0.45 4.41 17.25
CA ALA A 104 -0.90 3.83 17.23
C ALA A 104 -0.92 2.34 16.81
N GLY A 105 0.22 1.72 16.50
CA GLY A 105 0.27 0.34 15.98
C GLY A 105 -0.42 0.16 14.62
N ALA A 106 -0.57 1.24 13.85
CA ALA A 106 -1.26 1.21 12.58
C ALA A 106 -0.38 0.62 11.46
N GLU A 107 -1.02 -0.01 10.48
CA GLU A 107 -0.35 -0.49 9.28
C GLU A 107 0.08 0.68 8.39
N VAL A 108 1.36 0.66 7.97
CA VAL A 108 1.97 1.73 7.16
C VAL A 108 2.51 1.17 5.86
N LEU A 109 2.09 1.77 4.75
CA LEU A 109 2.60 1.56 3.41
C LEU A 109 3.44 2.77 2.97
N LEU A 110 4.36 2.56 2.04
CA LEU A 110 4.98 3.65 1.29
C LEU A 110 4.13 4.01 0.08
N HIS A 111 3.63 5.25 0.03
CA HIS A 111 2.95 5.82 -1.13
C HIS A 111 3.98 6.40 -2.09
N LEU A 112 4.43 5.59 -3.04
CA LEU A 112 5.60 5.89 -3.88
C LEU A 112 5.20 6.74 -5.09
N PRO A 113 5.70 8.00 -5.20
CA PRO A 113 5.40 8.85 -6.34
C PRO A 113 6.03 8.30 -7.62
N MET A 114 5.19 8.14 -8.65
CA MET A 114 5.57 7.62 -9.96
C MET A 114 5.05 8.52 -11.07
N GLU A 115 5.75 8.56 -12.20
CA GLU A 115 5.46 9.41 -13.36
C GLU A 115 4.02 9.25 -13.86
N PRO A 116 3.20 10.32 -13.83
CA PRO A 116 1.86 10.33 -14.40
C PRO A 116 1.90 10.53 -15.93
N ALA A 117 0.80 10.22 -16.61
CA ALA A 117 0.64 10.54 -18.04
C ALA A 117 0.46 12.04 -18.28
N ASP A 118 -0.21 12.72 -17.35
CA ASP A 118 -0.38 14.17 -17.35
C ASP A 118 0.67 14.80 -16.42
N ALA A 119 1.63 15.53 -17.01
CA ALA A 119 2.69 16.18 -16.29
C ALA A 119 2.19 17.31 -15.34
N SER A 120 1.00 17.85 -15.55
CA SER A 120 0.41 18.86 -14.66
C SER A 120 0.13 18.31 -13.25
N ALA A 121 0.00 16.99 -13.11
CA ALA A 121 -0.18 16.33 -11.81
C ALA A 121 1.08 16.31 -10.93
N LEU A 122 2.26 16.71 -11.48
CA LEU A 122 3.56 16.65 -10.77
C LEU A 122 3.83 17.83 -9.83
N SER A 123 2.94 18.80 -9.70
CA SER A 123 3.21 20.12 -9.14
C SER A 123 3.81 20.14 -7.73
N ASP A 124 3.56 19.13 -6.89
CA ASP A 124 3.90 19.17 -5.47
C ASP A 124 4.80 18.00 -5.01
N GLU A 125 5.31 17.18 -5.91
CA GLU A 125 6.10 16.01 -5.56
C GLU A 125 7.61 16.25 -5.79
N PRO A 126 8.43 16.35 -4.72
CA PRO A 126 9.86 16.67 -4.86
C PRO A 126 10.70 15.52 -5.44
N LEU A 127 10.20 14.30 -5.40
CA LEU A 127 10.89 13.13 -5.92
C LEU A 127 9.90 12.14 -6.53
N VAL A 128 9.98 11.92 -7.83
CA VAL A 128 9.09 11.05 -8.59
C VAL A 128 9.91 10.03 -9.38
N LEU A 129 9.53 8.76 -9.31
CA LEU A 129 10.13 7.72 -10.14
C LEU A 129 9.73 7.91 -11.60
N GLY A 130 10.69 8.28 -12.44
CA GLY A 130 10.49 8.44 -13.88
C GLY A 130 10.73 7.14 -14.65
N ARG A 131 9.99 6.94 -15.74
CA ARG A 131 10.10 5.73 -16.58
C ARG A 131 11.50 5.52 -17.17
N ARG A 132 12.22 6.59 -17.48
CA ARG A 132 13.54 6.56 -18.14
C ARG A 132 14.70 6.81 -17.20
N GLY A 133 14.44 7.35 -16.00
CA GLY A 133 15.44 7.70 -15.01
C GLY A 133 16.03 6.51 -14.25
N GLU A 134 16.97 6.81 -13.38
CA GLU A 134 17.46 5.89 -12.36
C GLU A 134 16.35 5.64 -11.34
N LEU A 135 16.21 4.41 -10.83
CA LEU A 135 15.13 4.04 -9.90
C LEU A 135 15.64 3.68 -8.51
N ALA A 136 16.86 3.15 -8.38
CA ALA A 136 17.33 2.61 -7.11
C ALA A 136 17.51 3.70 -6.07
N ALA A 137 18.24 4.76 -6.36
CA ALA A 137 18.50 5.84 -5.39
C ALA A 137 17.20 6.58 -4.97
N PRO A 138 16.28 6.96 -5.88
CA PRO A 138 14.99 7.52 -5.49
C PRO A 138 14.13 6.55 -4.65
N LEU A 139 14.14 5.26 -4.96
CA LEU A 139 13.43 4.26 -4.14
C LEU A 139 14.03 4.16 -2.75
N GLU A 140 15.37 4.10 -2.61
CA GLU A 140 16.04 4.07 -1.31
C GLU A 140 15.74 5.32 -0.48
N ALA A 141 15.78 6.50 -1.09
CA ALA A 141 15.43 7.74 -0.41
C ALA A 141 13.98 7.72 0.11
N SER A 142 13.06 7.17 -0.69
CA SER A 142 11.66 7.04 -0.30
C SER A 142 11.47 6.02 0.83
N LEU A 143 12.13 4.86 0.77
CA LEU A 143 12.12 3.85 1.82
C LEU A 143 12.75 4.35 3.13
N ALA A 144 13.81 5.16 3.04
CA ALA A 144 14.42 5.79 4.21
C ALA A 144 13.50 6.82 4.88
N ALA A 145 12.65 7.50 4.13
CA ALA A 145 11.68 8.45 4.66
C ALA A 145 10.48 7.76 5.37
N VAL A 146 10.12 6.54 4.93
CA VAL A 146 9.06 5.72 5.54
C VAL A 146 9.64 4.32 5.84
N PRO A 147 10.49 4.21 6.86
CA PRO A 147 11.28 2.99 7.09
C PRO A 147 10.43 1.81 7.57
N GLY A 148 10.86 0.59 7.26
CA GLY A 148 10.27 -0.67 7.77
C GLY A 148 8.92 -1.03 7.15
N VAL A 149 8.62 -0.55 5.95
CA VAL A 149 7.46 -0.97 5.17
C VAL A 149 7.77 -2.26 4.39
N SER A 150 6.79 -3.15 4.32
CA SER A 150 6.84 -4.38 3.52
C SER A 150 5.94 -4.31 2.28
N LEU A 151 5.22 -3.21 2.12
CA LEU A 151 4.26 -2.99 1.04
C LEU A 151 4.36 -1.55 0.56
N ILE A 152 4.36 -1.36 -0.75
CA ILE A 152 4.25 -0.04 -1.38
C ILE A 152 3.05 -0.01 -2.31
N ASN A 153 2.49 1.18 -2.52
CA ASN A 153 1.56 1.42 -3.62
C ASN A 153 1.97 2.67 -4.41
N ASN A 154 1.46 2.81 -5.62
CA ASN A 154 1.79 3.96 -6.46
C ASN A 154 0.92 5.17 -6.14
N HIS A 155 1.57 6.31 -5.88
CA HIS A 155 0.99 7.65 -5.99
C HIS A 155 1.11 8.11 -7.45
N MET A 156 -0.01 8.57 -8.05
CA MET A 156 -0.03 8.82 -9.49
C MET A 156 0.44 7.59 -10.30
N GLY A 157 1.37 7.77 -11.24
CA GLY A 157 2.03 6.67 -11.92
C GLY A 157 1.26 6.09 -13.10
N SER A 158 0.30 6.80 -13.67
CA SER A 158 -0.49 6.29 -14.81
C SER A 158 0.37 5.98 -16.04
N ALA A 159 1.44 6.76 -16.29
CA ALA A 159 2.41 6.44 -17.34
C ALA A 159 3.42 5.37 -16.88
N PHE A 160 3.89 5.44 -15.63
CA PHE A 160 4.90 4.52 -15.12
C PHE A 160 4.38 3.09 -15.05
N THR A 161 3.21 2.88 -14.46
CA THR A 161 2.63 1.55 -14.26
C THR A 161 2.16 0.89 -15.54
N ALA A 162 1.90 1.66 -16.60
CA ALA A 162 1.61 1.17 -17.96
C ALA A 162 2.88 0.77 -18.72
N ASP A 163 4.05 1.30 -18.34
CA ASP A 163 5.32 1.00 -19.02
C ASP A 163 5.92 -0.33 -18.52
N LYS A 164 5.93 -1.33 -19.40
CA LYS A 164 6.47 -2.67 -19.09
C LYS A 164 7.94 -2.64 -18.67
N ARG A 165 8.76 -1.74 -19.26
CA ARG A 165 10.20 -1.68 -18.98
C ARG A 165 10.44 -1.05 -17.59
N ALA A 166 9.77 0.04 -17.31
CA ALA A 166 9.84 0.70 -16.00
C ALA A 166 9.37 -0.23 -14.89
N MET A 167 8.20 -0.87 -15.05
CA MET A 167 7.67 -1.81 -14.06
C MET A 167 8.57 -3.02 -13.83
N ARG A 168 9.17 -3.61 -14.87
CA ARG A 168 10.15 -4.69 -14.69
C ARG A 168 11.37 -4.27 -13.88
N ARG A 169 11.85 -3.03 -14.07
CA ARG A 169 12.97 -2.48 -13.29
C ARG A 169 12.59 -2.29 -11.83
N LEU A 170 11.44 -1.69 -11.56
CA LEU A 170 10.92 -1.52 -10.20
C LEU A 170 10.70 -2.87 -9.51
N LEU A 171 10.02 -3.82 -10.17
CA LEU A 171 9.74 -5.13 -9.59
C LEU A 171 11.01 -5.91 -9.22
N ARG A 172 12.12 -5.80 -10.00
CA ARG A 172 13.42 -6.36 -9.58
C ARG A 172 13.94 -5.74 -8.30
N LEU A 173 13.81 -4.41 -8.15
CA LEU A 173 14.25 -3.72 -6.93
C LEU A 173 13.39 -4.10 -5.72
N LEU A 174 12.09 -4.29 -5.91
CA LEU A 174 11.17 -4.74 -4.86
C LEU A 174 11.44 -6.20 -4.46
N ALA A 175 11.64 -7.08 -5.44
CA ALA A 175 11.99 -8.48 -5.21
C ALA A 175 13.25 -8.63 -4.35
N ALA A 176 14.31 -7.86 -4.69
CA ALA A 176 15.56 -7.88 -3.95
C ALA A 176 15.42 -7.43 -2.48
N ARG A 177 14.32 -6.75 -2.13
CA ARG A 177 14.03 -6.23 -0.77
C ARG A 177 12.90 -6.97 -0.07
N GLY A 178 12.28 -7.95 -0.71
CA GLY A 178 11.11 -8.64 -0.17
C GLY A 178 9.88 -7.74 -0.01
N ILE A 179 9.78 -6.66 -0.79
CA ILE A 179 8.69 -5.69 -0.72
C ILE A 179 7.59 -6.06 -1.71
N ALA A 180 6.35 -6.11 -1.22
CA ALA A 180 5.16 -6.34 -2.02
C ALA A 180 4.67 -5.05 -2.72
N PHE A 181 3.84 -5.21 -3.75
CA PHE A 181 3.26 -4.10 -4.50
C PHE A 181 1.72 -4.13 -4.45
N LEU A 182 1.11 -3.01 -4.10
CA LEU A 182 -0.32 -2.76 -4.26
C LEU A 182 -0.51 -1.80 -5.44
N ASP A 183 -1.08 -2.30 -6.52
CA ASP A 183 -1.39 -1.50 -7.70
C ASP A 183 -2.64 -0.64 -7.44
N SER A 184 -2.44 0.67 -7.30
CA SER A 184 -3.53 1.64 -7.10
C SER A 184 -4.41 1.83 -8.35
N ARG A 185 -4.00 1.24 -9.50
CA ARG A 185 -4.73 1.29 -10.78
C ARG A 185 -5.11 2.70 -11.20
N THR A 186 -4.15 3.58 -11.25
CA THR A 186 -4.30 4.95 -11.77
C THR A 186 -4.39 4.99 -13.29
N SER A 187 -4.14 3.86 -13.96
CA SER A 187 -4.38 3.63 -15.38
C SER A 187 -5.04 2.25 -15.57
N PRO A 188 -6.02 2.11 -16.49
CA PRO A 188 -6.54 0.80 -16.88
C PRO A 188 -5.47 -0.08 -17.58
N GLU A 189 -4.42 0.54 -18.12
CA GLU A 189 -3.33 -0.09 -18.87
C GLU A 189 -2.20 -0.59 -17.96
N THR A 190 -2.33 -0.44 -16.64
CA THR A 190 -1.29 -0.89 -15.71
C THR A 190 -0.89 -2.35 -15.96
N VAL A 191 0.41 -2.60 -15.86
CA VAL A 191 0.99 -3.94 -16.01
C VAL A 191 1.60 -4.47 -14.71
N GLY A 192 1.48 -3.72 -13.60
CA GLY A 192 2.14 -4.01 -12.34
C GLY A 192 1.90 -5.44 -11.87
N CYS A 193 0.68 -5.77 -11.48
CA CYS A 193 0.34 -7.09 -10.98
C CYS A 193 0.40 -8.20 -12.03
N ARG A 194 0.32 -7.87 -13.32
CA ARG A 194 0.50 -8.86 -14.39
C ARG A 194 1.95 -9.33 -14.51
N LEU A 195 2.91 -8.43 -14.26
CA LEU A 195 4.34 -8.74 -14.34
C LEU A 195 4.93 -9.25 -13.02
N ALA A 196 4.38 -8.84 -11.89
CA ALA A 196 4.91 -9.13 -10.56
C ALA A 196 5.21 -10.62 -10.29
N PRO A 197 4.38 -11.60 -10.69
CA PRO A 197 4.67 -13.02 -10.49
C PRO A 197 5.98 -13.47 -11.13
N SER A 198 6.38 -12.90 -12.28
CA SER A 198 7.63 -13.23 -12.97
C SER A 198 8.88 -12.78 -12.21
N PHE A 199 8.72 -11.97 -11.17
CA PHE A 199 9.79 -11.48 -10.29
C PHE A 199 9.66 -11.99 -8.86
N GLY A 200 8.66 -12.84 -8.57
CA GLY A 200 8.39 -13.30 -7.22
C GLY A 200 7.87 -12.20 -6.28
N VAL A 201 7.37 -11.08 -6.82
CA VAL A 201 6.82 -9.98 -6.02
C VAL A 201 5.35 -10.24 -5.74
N PRO A 202 4.94 -10.34 -4.47
CA PRO A 202 3.52 -10.39 -4.12
C PRO A 202 2.83 -9.12 -4.60
N CYS A 203 1.68 -9.27 -5.28
CA CYS A 203 0.97 -8.13 -5.84
C CYS A 203 -0.53 -8.20 -5.55
N LEU A 204 -1.06 -7.07 -5.09
CA LEU A 204 -2.48 -6.82 -4.90
C LEU A 204 -2.94 -5.68 -5.80
N THR A 205 -4.23 -5.63 -6.05
CA THR A 205 -4.83 -4.62 -6.93
C THR A 205 -6.00 -3.96 -6.20
N ARG A 206 -6.10 -2.64 -6.28
CA ARG A 206 -7.27 -1.92 -5.79
C ARG A 206 -8.53 -2.36 -6.54
N ASP A 207 -9.58 -2.66 -5.79
CA ASP A 207 -10.91 -2.98 -6.33
C ASP A 207 -11.78 -1.73 -6.48
N VAL A 208 -11.76 -0.84 -5.48
CA VAL A 208 -12.64 0.32 -5.44
C VAL A 208 -11.85 1.58 -5.08
N PHE A 209 -12.05 2.67 -5.84
CA PHE A 209 -11.57 4.00 -5.49
C PHE A 209 -12.72 4.75 -4.80
N LEU A 210 -12.52 5.23 -3.56
CA LEU A 210 -13.62 5.68 -2.72
C LEU A 210 -14.12 7.09 -3.08
N ASP A 211 -13.22 8.00 -3.38
CA ASP A 211 -13.45 9.44 -3.35
C ASP A 211 -13.08 10.18 -4.64
N ASP A 212 -13.33 9.56 -5.77
CA ASP A 212 -13.27 10.18 -7.09
C ASP A 212 -14.57 9.90 -7.86
N PRO A 213 -15.49 10.88 -8.00
CA PRO A 213 -15.46 12.22 -7.42
C PRO A 213 -15.59 12.21 -5.88
N ASN A 214 -15.02 13.26 -5.27
CA ASN A 214 -15.06 13.44 -3.82
C ASN A 214 -16.38 14.08 -3.37
N ASP A 215 -17.42 13.27 -3.21
CA ASP A 215 -18.69 13.65 -2.60
C ASP A 215 -19.19 12.55 -1.62
N PRO A 216 -19.95 12.90 -0.55
CA PRO A 216 -20.32 11.94 0.49
C PRO A 216 -21.22 10.81 -0.01
N ALA A 217 -22.06 11.02 -1.01
CA ALA A 217 -22.95 10.00 -1.55
C ALA A 217 -22.13 8.96 -2.32
N THR A 218 -21.17 9.42 -3.14
CA THR A 218 -20.24 8.56 -3.87
C THR A 218 -19.37 7.76 -2.92
N VAL A 219 -18.77 8.37 -1.89
CA VAL A 219 -17.93 7.65 -0.91
C VAL A 219 -18.73 6.53 -0.24
N ARG A 220 -19.94 6.81 0.25
CA ARG A 220 -20.82 5.78 0.87
C ARG A 220 -21.18 4.66 -0.11
N TYR A 221 -21.57 5.03 -1.32
CA TYR A 221 -21.92 4.05 -2.34
C TYR A 221 -20.75 3.14 -2.68
N ARG A 222 -19.54 3.69 -2.79
CA ARG A 222 -18.33 2.95 -3.10
C ARG A 222 -17.86 2.08 -1.94
N LEU A 223 -17.97 2.54 -0.69
CA LEU A 223 -17.77 1.68 0.48
C LEU A 223 -18.74 0.49 0.49
N PHE A 224 -20.01 0.75 0.22
CA PHE A 224 -20.99 -0.33 0.09
C PHE A 224 -20.63 -1.31 -1.05
N ARG A 225 -20.21 -0.79 -2.21
CA ARG A 225 -19.72 -1.64 -3.32
C ARG A 225 -18.52 -2.49 -2.90
N ALA A 226 -17.54 -1.92 -2.21
CA ALA A 226 -16.37 -2.64 -1.73
C ALA A 226 -16.77 -3.75 -0.75
N ALA A 227 -17.65 -3.45 0.22
CA ALA A 227 -18.16 -4.44 1.15
C ALA A 227 -18.95 -5.57 0.44
N ARG A 228 -19.74 -5.23 -0.58
CA ARG A 228 -20.44 -6.23 -1.41
C ARG A 228 -19.45 -7.12 -2.16
N GLN A 229 -18.41 -6.56 -2.77
CA GLN A 229 -17.35 -7.33 -3.42
C GLN A 229 -16.63 -8.26 -2.44
N ALA A 230 -16.29 -7.77 -1.24
CA ALA A 230 -15.70 -8.58 -0.18
C ALA A 230 -16.57 -9.79 0.15
N ARG A 231 -17.88 -9.61 0.33
CA ARG A 231 -18.83 -10.71 0.57
C ARG A 231 -18.87 -11.72 -0.57
N GLN A 232 -18.79 -11.27 -1.81
CA GLN A 232 -18.86 -12.15 -2.99
C GLN A 232 -17.58 -12.95 -3.22
N ARG A 233 -16.40 -12.34 -3.00
CA ARG A 233 -15.09 -12.93 -3.28
C ARG A 233 -14.37 -13.47 -2.05
N GLY A 234 -14.75 -13.04 -0.86
CA GLY A 234 -14.04 -13.25 0.39
C GLY A 234 -13.21 -12.05 0.82
N TRP A 235 -12.86 -11.14 -0.09
CA TRP A 235 -12.08 -9.94 0.21
C TRP A 235 -12.27 -8.85 -0.84
N ALA A 236 -11.97 -7.60 -0.46
CA ALA A 236 -11.83 -6.47 -1.37
C ALA A 236 -10.87 -5.43 -0.78
N ILE A 237 -10.26 -4.63 -1.67
CA ILE A 237 -9.39 -3.51 -1.32
C ILE A 237 -10.00 -2.22 -1.85
N ALA A 238 -10.25 -1.28 -0.94
CA ALA A 238 -10.69 0.06 -1.25
C ALA A 238 -9.59 1.07 -0.93
N ILE A 239 -9.38 2.05 -1.81
CA ILE A 239 -8.43 3.15 -1.59
C ILE A 239 -9.20 4.46 -1.58
N GLY A 240 -8.90 5.32 -0.62
CA GLY A 240 -9.38 6.69 -0.52
C GLY A 240 -8.32 7.62 0.05
N HIS A 241 -8.63 8.90 0.19
CA HIS A 241 -7.71 9.92 0.65
C HIS A 241 -8.22 10.59 1.94
N PRO A 242 -7.37 11.29 2.71
CA PRO A 242 -7.77 11.97 3.94
C PRO A 242 -8.51 13.29 3.64
N LEU A 243 -9.45 13.24 2.69
CA LEU A 243 -10.25 14.39 2.28
C LEU A 243 -11.40 14.64 3.26
N PRO A 244 -11.85 15.89 3.45
CA PRO A 244 -12.88 16.22 4.43
C PRO A 244 -14.16 15.39 4.30
N ARG A 245 -14.59 15.10 3.08
CA ARG A 245 -15.82 14.33 2.81
C ARG A 245 -15.63 12.83 3.02
N THR A 246 -14.45 12.30 2.73
CA THR A 246 -14.08 10.91 3.04
C THR A 246 -14.06 10.70 4.55
N LEU A 247 -13.38 11.59 5.29
CA LEU A 247 -13.38 11.56 6.76
C LEU A 247 -14.80 11.60 7.32
N ALA A 248 -15.60 12.60 6.92
CA ALA A 248 -16.97 12.75 7.41
C ALA A 248 -17.87 11.53 7.09
N THR A 249 -17.52 10.76 6.05
CA THR A 249 -18.25 9.53 5.72
C THR A 249 -17.80 8.35 6.59
N LEU A 250 -16.50 8.24 6.90
CA LEU A 250 -15.94 7.20 7.75
C LEU A 250 -16.30 7.39 9.23
N GLU A 251 -16.63 8.62 9.66
CA GLU A 251 -17.06 9.00 11.02
C GLU A 251 -18.52 8.61 11.35
N ARG A 252 -19.29 8.15 10.38
CA ARG A 252 -20.73 7.80 10.50
C ARG A 252 -20.97 6.30 10.50
#